data_633033975d9fee7df5605db56c7dedc1
#
_entry.id   633033975d9fee7df5605db56c7dedc1
#
_cell.length_a   1.000
_cell.length_b   1.000
_cell.length_c   1.000
_cell.angle_alpha   90.00
_cell.angle_beta   90.00
_cell.angle_gamma   90.00
#
_symmetry.space_group_name_H-M   'P 1'
#
loop_
_entity.id
_entity.type
_entity.pdbx_description
1 polymer ?
#
loop_
_entity_poly.entity_id
_entity_poly.type
_entity_poly.pdbx_seq_one_letter_code
_entity_poly.pdbx_strand_id
1 'polypeptide(L)'
;VSTAAAVLLLVIGAGVLIVNRLLPGITVNTAGKPESAQTSAVQEPGGKSSGEGGGSPKTGGTDFTQWNQECPWNLIVVNVDNPVPTGYDVITEKYDGTMEVDSRIMEPLCDMIRAARADGVSLWISSGYRSNQLQRRLYEDETASYLEKGYPRDNAESMAANAVAVPGTSEHETGLSVDLNEVSDDFKYTEAYRWLSENAEDYGFVQRYPEDKQEITGIITEPWHYRYVGVEAAKEIMSRDITLEEYIQEKGM
;
A
#
# COMPACT_ATOMS: atom_id res chain seq x y z
N VAL A 1 -8.11 12.62 -38.99
CA VAL A 1 -8.55 11.42 -38.29
C VAL A 1 -7.50 11.16 -37.22
N SER A 2 -7.84 11.53 -35.97
CA SER A 2 -6.94 11.43 -34.82
C SER A 2 -7.17 10.06 -34.17
N THR A 3 -6.16 9.21 -34.18
CA THR A 3 -6.16 7.94 -33.44
C THR A 3 -5.66 8.20 -32.02
N ALA A 4 -6.58 8.14 -31.06
CA ALA A 4 -6.24 8.15 -29.65
C ALA A 4 -5.56 6.82 -29.28
N ALA A 5 -4.32 6.89 -28.83
CA ALA A 5 -3.62 5.74 -28.24
C ALA A 5 -4.12 5.55 -26.79
N ALA A 6 -4.72 4.40 -26.50
CA ALA A 6 -5.06 4.01 -25.13
C ALA A 6 -3.77 3.61 -24.41
N VAL A 7 -3.41 4.34 -23.35
CA VAL A 7 -2.34 3.97 -22.43
C VAL A 7 -2.95 3.09 -21.34
N LEU A 8 -2.58 1.80 -21.34
CA LEU A 8 -2.91 0.88 -20.26
C LEU A 8 -1.83 1.00 -19.17
N LEU A 9 -2.13 1.66 -18.07
CA LEU A 9 -1.26 1.73 -16.90
C LEU A 9 -1.49 0.47 -16.05
N LEU A 10 -0.52 -0.43 -16.05
CA LEU A 10 -0.40 -1.50 -15.07
C LEU A 10 0.48 -0.97 -13.93
N VAL A 11 -0.14 -0.66 -12.79
CA VAL A 11 0.57 -0.28 -11.57
C VAL A 11 1.00 -1.56 -10.87
N ILE A 12 2.28 -1.89 -10.94
CA ILE A 12 2.93 -2.92 -10.14
C ILE A 12 3.88 -2.18 -9.20
N GLY A 13 3.83 -2.51 -7.91
CA GLY A 13 4.52 -1.83 -6.82
C GLY A 13 5.96 -1.39 -7.15
N ALA A 14 6.28 -0.17 -6.70
CA ALA A 14 7.59 0.50 -6.77
C ALA A 14 8.31 0.45 -8.14
N GLY A 15 7.60 0.79 -9.21
CA GLY A 15 8.21 1.00 -10.52
C GLY A 15 7.18 1.17 -11.63
N VAL A 16 7.09 2.35 -12.20
CA VAL A 16 6.29 2.60 -13.40
C VAL A 16 6.99 1.98 -14.60
N LEU A 17 6.48 0.86 -15.13
CA LEU A 17 6.91 0.31 -16.41
C LEU A 17 6.10 0.97 -17.53
N ILE A 18 6.68 1.96 -18.21
CA ILE A 18 6.13 2.52 -19.44
C ILE A 18 6.42 1.53 -20.56
N VAL A 19 5.45 0.72 -20.94
CA VAL A 19 5.56 -0.12 -22.14
C VAL A 19 5.17 0.70 -23.37
N ASN A 20 6.14 1.32 -24.00
CA ASN A 20 5.98 1.91 -25.33
C ASN A 20 5.92 0.77 -26.37
N ARG A 21 4.72 0.51 -26.86
CA ARG A 21 4.52 -0.43 -27.99
C ARG A 21 4.95 0.25 -29.28
N LEU A 22 6.23 0.12 -29.64
CA LEU A 22 6.74 0.48 -30.96
C LEU A 22 6.35 -0.59 -31.99
N LEU A 23 5.92 -0.13 -33.15
CA LEU A 23 5.55 -0.89 -34.33
C LEU A 23 6.68 -1.81 -34.84
N PRO A 24 6.37 -2.89 -35.57
CA PRO A 24 7.33 -3.94 -35.89
C PRO A 24 8.28 -3.54 -37.03
N GLY A 25 9.55 -3.78 -36.84
CA GLY A 25 10.51 -3.72 -37.93
C GLY A 25 11.95 -3.40 -37.54
N ILE A 26 12.58 -4.12 -36.61
CA ILE A 26 14.05 -4.21 -36.56
C ILE A 26 14.41 -5.63 -36.09
N THR A 27 15.01 -6.39 -37.01
CA THR A 27 15.67 -7.67 -36.74
C THR A 27 17.00 -7.42 -36.05
N VAL A 28 17.20 -7.95 -34.85
CA VAL A 28 18.53 -8.02 -34.23
C VAL A 28 19.01 -9.45 -34.24
N ASN A 29 20.17 -9.62 -34.88
CA ASN A 29 20.89 -10.87 -35.08
C ASN A 29 21.58 -11.27 -33.76
N THR A 30 21.24 -12.45 -33.21
CA THR A 30 21.91 -13.01 -32.03
C THR A 30 22.87 -14.12 -32.48
N ALA A 31 24.16 -13.87 -32.33
CA ALA A 31 25.18 -14.93 -32.36
C ALA A 31 25.94 -14.92 -31.02
N GLY A 32 26.05 -16.09 -30.40
CA GLY A 32 27.00 -16.29 -29.32
C GLY A 32 26.51 -17.13 -28.16
N LYS A 33 26.59 -18.44 -28.26
CA LYS A 33 26.49 -19.44 -27.19
C LYS A 33 27.86 -19.59 -26.54
N PRO A 34 28.02 -19.71 -25.26
CA PRO A 34 29.12 -20.46 -24.66
C PRO A 34 28.65 -21.74 -23.96
N GLU A 35 29.56 -22.61 -24.00
CA GLU A 35 29.69 -24.02 -23.75
C GLU A 35 29.60 -24.41 -22.26
N SER A 36 29.23 -25.66 -22.06
CA SER A 36 29.11 -26.43 -20.83
C SER A 36 30.39 -26.50 -19.98
N ALA A 37 30.25 -26.44 -18.65
CA ALA A 37 31.23 -26.98 -17.72
C ALA A 37 30.54 -27.82 -16.63
N GLN A 38 31.19 -28.93 -16.33
CA GLN A 38 30.76 -30.15 -15.65
C GLN A 38 30.51 -30.02 -14.14
N THR A 39 29.58 -30.87 -13.69
CA THR A 39 29.34 -31.44 -12.36
C THR A 39 30.56 -31.70 -11.47
N SER A 40 30.41 -31.38 -10.19
CA SER A 40 31.03 -32.13 -9.10
C SER A 40 30.08 -32.21 -7.93
N ALA A 41 29.68 -33.43 -7.59
CA ALA A 41 28.89 -33.80 -6.46
C ALA A 41 29.69 -33.65 -5.13
N VAL A 42 29.09 -33.05 -4.10
CA VAL A 42 29.52 -33.18 -2.71
C VAL A 42 28.34 -33.57 -1.85
N GLN A 43 28.56 -34.62 -1.05
CA GLN A 43 27.65 -35.34 -0.19
C GLN A 43 27.07 -34.48 0.93
N GLU A 44 25.79 -34.75 1.26
CA GLU A 44 25.14 -34.33 2.50
C GLU A 44 25.72 -35.02 3.74
N PRO A 45 25.65 -34.38 4.90
CA PRO A 45 25.42 -35.08 6.13
C PRO A 45 24.06 -34.70 6.74
N GLY A 46 23.28 -35.75 6.98
CA GLY A 46 21.97 -35.66 7.60
C GLY A 46 22.00 -35.05 9.00
N GLY A 47 21.09 -34.13 9.25
CA GLY A 47 20.77 -33.58 10.54
C GLY A 47 19.28 -33.44 10.69
N LYS A 48 18.66 -34.22 11.54
CA LYS A 48 17.27 -34.10 11.99
C LYS A 48 17.15 -32.73 12.71
N SER A 49 16.26 -31.87 12.29
CA SER A 49 15.76 -30.77 13.11
C SER A 49 14.24 -30.76 13.05
N SER A 50 13.68 -30.88 14.21
CA SER A 50 12.28 -30.76 14.59
C SER A 50 11.74 -29.39 14.19
N GLY A 51 10.51 -29.40 13.62
CA GLY A 51 9.80 -28.19 13.21
C GLY A 51 9.49 -27.27 14.39
N GLU A 52 9.76 -26.01 14.18
CA GLU A 52 9.10 -24.90 14.86
C GLU A 52 8.63 -23.91 13.79
N GLY A 53 7.39 -23.45 13.96
CA GLY A 53 6.68 -22.65 13.01
C GLY A 53 7.41 -21.35 12.70
N GLY A 54 7.48 -21.01 11.41
CA GLY A 54 7.95 -19.73 10.91
C GLY A 54 7.01 -18.63 11.38
N GLY A 55 7.39 -17.94 12.45
CA GLY A 55 6.77 -16.69 12.85
C GLY A 55 7.31 -15.58 11.94
N SER A 56 6.43 -14.84 11.32
CA SER A 56 6.79 -13.56 10.70
C SER A 56 7.60 -12.70 11.67
N PRO A 57 8.56 -11.90 11.21
CA PRO A 57 9.28 -10.99 12.08
C PRO A 57 8.27 -10.02 12.71
N LYS A 58 8.09 -10.10 14.01
CA LYS A 58 7.31 -9.11 14.75
C LYS A 58 8.11 -7.82 14.75
N THR A 59 7.51 -6.77 14.27
CA THR A 59 8.10 -5.42 14.25
C THR A 59 8.24 -4.81 15.64
N GLY A 60 7.81 -5.48 16.70
CA GLY A 60 7.80 -4.92 18.06
C GLY A 60 6.74 -3.84 18.25
N GLY A 61 5.77 -3.79 17.35
CA GLY A 61 4.67 -2.85 17.36
C GLY A 61 3.75 -3.04 18.57
N THR A 62 3.02 -1.99 18.91
CA THR A 62 2.01 -2.02 19.97
C THR A 62 0.83 -2.89 19.53
N ASP A 63 0.36 -3.76 20.43
CA ASP A 63 -0.83 -4.58 20.22
C ASP A 63 -2.09 -3.75 20.47
N PHE A 64 -2.82 -3.43 19.41
CA PHE A 64 -4.09 -2.69 19.44
C PHE A 64 -5.32 -3.62 19.37
N THR A 65 -5.18 -4.93 19.57
CA THR A 65 -6.28 -5.90 19.39
C THR A 65 -7.49 -5.55 20.27
N GLN A 66 -7.27 -5.20 21.54
CA GLN A 66 -8.35 -4.79 22.45
C GLN A 66 -8.95 -3.46 22.04
N TRP A 67 -8.12 -2.49 21.67
CA TRP A 67 -8.56 -1.19 21.15
C TRP A 67 -9.47 -1.35 19.93
N ASN A 68 -9.05 -2.14 18.95
CA ASN A 68 -9.82 -2.38 17.73
C ASN A 68 -11.20 -3.01 17.95
N GLN A 69 -11.46 -3.59 19.12
CA GLN A 69 -12.80 -4.13 19.47
C GLN A 69 -13.75 -3.07 20.00
N GLU A 70 -13.25 -2.01 20.60
CA GLU A 70 -14.04 -1.00 21.34
C GLU A 70 -13.92 0.41 20.76
N CYS A 71 -12.98 0.65 19.82
CA CYS A 71 -12.70 1.95 19.26
C CYS A 71 -13.80 2.46 18.32
N PRO A 72 -13.87 3.77 18.07
CA PRO A 72 -14.62 4.29 16.94
C PRO A 72 -14.17 3.66 15.63
N TRP A 73 -15.12 3.30 14.78
CA TRP A 73 -14.91 2.56 13.54
C TRP A 73 -13.81 3.14 12.61
N ASN A 74 -13.62 4.48 12.67
CA ASN A 74 -12.64 5.20 11.87
C ASN A 74 -11.23 5.22 12.48
N LEU A 75 -11.06 4.75 13.71
CA LEU A 75 -9.79 4.79 14.44
C LEU A 75 -9.16 3.40 14.65
N ILE A 76 -9.66 2.36 13.98
CA ILE A 76 -9.02 1.04 14.04
C ILE A 76 -7.60 1.13 13.48
N VAL A 77 -6.65 0.50 14.16
CA VAL A 77 -5.26 0.37 13.69
C VAL A 77 -5.12 -0.96 12.96
N VAL A 78 -4.74 -0.90 11.69
CA VAL A 78 -4.48 -2.09 10.87
C VAL A 78 -3.06 -2.06 10.35
N ASN A 79 -2.27 -3.05 10.71
CA ASN A 79 -0.89 -3.25 10.27
C ASN A 79 -0.51 -4.73 10.48
N VAL A 80 0.76 -5.08 10.27
CA VAL A 80 1.25 -6.47 10.38
C VAL A 80 1.03 -7.09 11.76
N ASP A 81 1.09 -6.30 12.83
CA ASP A 81 0.88 -6.74 14.21
C ASP A 81 -0.60 -6.71 14.61
N ASN A 82 -1.41 -5.94 13.91
CA ASN A 82 -2.83 -5.70 14.17
C ASN A 82 -3.66 -5.95 12.90
N PRO A 83 -3.98 -7.21 12.58
CA PRO A 83 -4.74 -7.53 11.38
C PRO A 83 -6.17 -6.97 11.45
N VAL A 84 -6.80 -6.86 10.28
CA VAL A 84 -8.23 -6.50 10.18
C VAL A 84 -9.04 -7.38 11.13
N PRO A 85 -9.87 -6.80 12.02
CA PRO A 85 -10.61 -7.56 13.01
C PRO A 85 -11.50 -8.64 12.38
N THR A 86 -11.54 -9.81 13.01
CA THR A 86 -12.41 -10.90 12.55
C THR A 86 -13.87 -10.45 12.55
N GLY A 87 -14.54 -10.59 11.40
CA GLY A 87 -15.93 -10.15 11.24
C GLY A 87 -16.08 -8.65 10.97
N TYR A 88 -14.99 -7.94 10.69
CA TYR A 88 -15.08 -6.55 10.21
C TYR A 88 -15.84 -6.52 8.88
N ASP A 89 -16.98 -5.83 8.89
CA ASP A 89 -17.87 -5.74 7.74
C ASP A 89 -17.71 -4.36 7.08
N VAL A 90 -17.38 -4.38 5.78
CA VAL A 90 -17.22 -3.17 4.98
C VAL A 90 -18.42 -3.04 4.05
N ILE A 91 -19.19 -1.98 4.21
CA ILE A 91 -20.26 -1.64 3.26
C ILE A 91 -19.66 -0.67 2.24
N THR A 92 -19.28 -1.19 1.08
CA THR A 92 -18.65 -0.38 0.05
C THR A 92 -19.66 0.41 -0.78
N GLU A 93 -19.22 1.58 -1.24
CA GLU A 93 -19.92 2.40 -2.24
C GLU A 93 -18.95 2.75 -3.37
N LYS A 94 -19.46 2.87 -4.59
CA LYS A 94 -18.66 3.19 -5.79
C LYS A 94 -18.55 4.69 -5.99
N TYR A 95 -17.31 5.17 -6.01
CA TYR A 95 -17.01 6.59 -6.28
C TYR A 95 -17.34 6.99 -7.73
N ASP A 96 -16.81 6.26 -8.71
CA ASP A 96 -16.92 6.58 -10.15
C ASP A 96 -17.39 5.38 -11.00
N GLY A 97 -18.00 4.40 -10.36
CA GLY A 97 -18.42 3.15 -10.97
C GLY A 97 -17.38 2.04 -10.98
N THR A 98 -16.12 2.35 -10.65
CA THR A 98 -14.99 1.39 -10.61
C THR A 98 -14.30 1.34 -9.27
N MET A 99 -13.96 2.48 -8.67
CA MET A 99 -13.32 2.55 -7.36
C MET A 99 -14.35 2.47 -6.24
N GLU A 100 -14.10 1.60 -5.26
CA GLU A 100 -14.98 1.40 -4.10
C GLU A 100 -14.25 1.88 -2.83
N VAL A 101 -15.00 2.45 -1.91
CA VAL A 101 -14.56 2.81 -0.56
C VAL A 101 -15.65 2.43 0.44
N ASP A 102 -15.33 2.44 1.73
CA ASP A 102 -16.38 2.34 2.75
C ASP A 102 -17.38 3.49 2.58
N SER A 103 -18.68 3.18 2.59
CA SER A 103 -19.75 4.17 2.35
C SER A 103 -19.73 5.33 3.34
N ARG A 104 -19.18 5.12 4.54
CA ARG A 104 -19.07 6.13 5.59
C ARG A 104 -18.05 7.23 5.27
N ILE A 105 -17.08 6.95 4.39
CA ILE A 105 -16.07 7.95 3.98
C ILE A 105 -16.37 8.57 2.62
N MET A 106 -17.41 8.12 1.92
CA MET A 106 -17.72 8.60 0.56
C MET A 106 -17.96 10.11 0.52
N GLU A 107 -18.79 10.64 1.43
CA GLU A 107 -19.09 12.08 1.45
C GLU A 107 -17.85 12.94 1.74
N PRO A 108 -17.06 12.71 2.82
CA PRO A 108 -15.84 13.48 3.06
C PRO A 108 -14.79 13.35 1.95
N LEU A 109 -14.68 12.17 1.31
CA LEU A 109 -13.78 11.97 0.17
C LEU A 109 -14.20 12.80 -1.05
N CYS A 110 -15.50 12.80 -1.38
CA CYS A 110 -16.05 13.62 -2.45
C CYS A 110 -15.87 15.12 -2.18
N ASP A 111 -16.02 15.55 -0.93
CA ASP A 111 -15.84 16.94 -0.53
C ASP A 111 -14.39 17.39 -0.69
N MET A 112 -13.45 16.56 -0.25
CA MET A 112 -12.01 16.80 -0.44
C MET A 112 -11.65 16.93 -1.92
N ILE A 113 -12.09 16.00 -2.77
CA ILE A 113 -11.81 16.04 -4.22
C ILE A 113 -12.46 17.26 -4.88
N ARG A 114 -13.66 17.65 -4.45
CA ARG A 114 -14.33 18.86 -4.97
C ARG A 114 -13.62 20.13 -4.58
N ALA A 115 -13.15 20.22 -3.35
CA ALA A 115 -12.40 21.39 -2.86
C ALA A 115 -11.07 21.54 -3.60
N ALA A 116 -10.29 20.46 -3.74
CA ALA A 116 -9.07 20.49 -4.54
C ALA A 116 -9.32 20.98 -5.96
N ARG A 117 -10.39 20.48 -6.61
CA ARG A 117 -10.78 20.93 -7.96
C ARG A 117 -11.14 22.43 -7.99
N ALA A 118 -11.80 22.95 -6.97
CA ALA A 118 -12.14 24.38 -6.88
C ALA A 118 -10.88 25.24 -6.78
N ASP A 119 -9.82 24.73 -6.16
CA ASP A 119 -8.50 25.36 -6.07
C ASP A 119 -7.62 25.10 -7.30
N GLY A 120 -8.14 24.44 -8.33
CA GLY A 120 -7.42 24.13 -9.58
C GLY A 120 -6.54 22.89 -9.51
N VAL A 121 -6.61 22.11 -8.42
CA VAL A 121 -5.83 20.88 -8.22
C VAL A 121 -6.67 19.67 -8.61
N SER A 122 -6.08 18.75 -9.40
CA SER A 122 -6.74 17.51 -9.80
C SER A 122 -6.38 16.37 -8.86
N LEU A 123 -7.37 15.83 -8.18
CA LEU A 123 -7.26 14.59 -7.41
C LEU A 123 -8.11 13.50 -8.06
N TRP A 124 -7.55 12.28 -8.13
CA TRP A 124 -8.29 11.08 -8.53
C TRP A 124 -7.86 9.88 -7.66
N ILE A 125 -8.74 8.92 -7.54
CA ILE A 125 -8.50 7.69 -6.76
C ILE A 125 -7.85 6.66 -7.68
N SER A 126 -6.64 6.25 -7.38
CA SER A 126 -5.93 5.16 -8.08
C SER A 126 -6.18 3.79 -7.43
N SER A 127 -6.45 3.76 -6.12
CA SER A 127 -6.86 2.55 -5.41
C SER A 127 -7.76 2.90 -4.23
N GLY A 128 -8.78 2.10 -3.99
CA GLY A 128 -9.69 2.21 -2.85
C GLY A 128 -9.78 0.88 -2.08
N TYR A 129 -10.99 0.41 -1.80
CA TYR A 129 -11.20 -0.87 -1.16
C TYR A 129 -10.58 -2.02 -1.95
N ARG A 130 -9.90 -2.91 -1.24
CA ARG A 130 -9.33 -4.15 -1.78
C ARG A 130 -9.86 -5.35 -0.99
N SER A 131 -10.47 -6.32 -1.67
CA SER A 131 -10.79 -7.59 -1.01
C SER A 131 -9.50 -8.31 -0.59
N ASN A 132 -9.57 -9.15 0.45
CA ASN A 132 -8.45 -10.00 0.87
C ASN A 132 -7.87 -10.83 -0.29
N GLN A 133 -8.73 -11.30 -1.21
CA GLN A 133 -8.28 -12.02 -2.40
C GLN A 133 -7.45 -11.15 -3.36
N LEU A 134 -7.83 -9.89 -3.55
CA LEU A 134 -7.06 -8.95 -4.37
C LEU A 134 -5.73 -8.61 -3.68
N GLN A 135 -5.76 -8.30 -2.38
CA GLN A 135 -4.56 -8.02 -1.60
C GLN A 135 -3.56 -9.18 -1.64
N ARG A 136 -4.06 -10.43 -1.56
CA ARG A 136 -3.22 -11.63 -1.69
C ARG A 136 -2.51 -11.70 -3.03
N ARG A 137 -3.21 -11.44 -4.13
CA ARG A 137 -2.59 -11.44 -5.48
C ARG A 137 -1.51 -10.38 -5.59
N LEU A 138 -1.78 -9.16 -5.12
CA LEU A 138 -0.79 -8.07 -5.14
C LEU A 138 0.46 -8.42 -4.34
N TYR A 139 0.31 -9.02 -3.17
CA TYR A 139 1.42 -9.46 -2.34
C TYR A 139 2.22 -10.60 -2.98
N GLU A 140 1.53 -11.58 -3.58
CA GLU A 140 2.17 -12.70 -4.30
C GLU A 140 2.92 -12.21 -5.55
N ASP A 141 2.35 -11.26 -6.30
CA ASP A 141 2.99 -10.65 -7.49
C ASP A 141 4.24 -9.85 -7.09
N GLU A 142 4.17 -9.06 -6.01
CA GLU A 142 5.34 -8.32 -5.50
C GLU A 142 6.42 -9.27 -5.00
N THR A 143 6.05 -10.32 -4.26
CA THR A 143 7.00 -11.36 -3.83
C THR A 143 7.68 -12.02 -5.03
N ALA A 144 6.91 -12.37 -6.07
CA ALA A 144 7.45 -12.95 -7.29
C ALA A 144 8.45 -12.03 -7.99
N SER A 145 8.18 -10.72 -8.02
CA SER A 145 9.10 -9.70 -8.54
C SER A 145 10.47 -9.74 -7.86
N TYR A 146 10.51 -9.87 -6.52
CA TYR A 146 11.78 -10.00 -5.80
C TYR A 146 12.47 -11.35 -6.04
N LEU A 147 11.71 -12.45 -6.14
CA LEU A 147 12.26 -13.76 -6.49
C LEU A 147 12.90 -13.75 -7.89
N GLU A 148 12.28 -13.10 -8.88
CA GLU A 148 12.84 -12.92 -10.22
C GLU A 148 14.13 -12.10 -10.24
N LYS A 149 14.28 -11.16 -9.30
CA LYS A 149 15.52 -10.39 -9.08
C LYS A 149 16.61 -11.21 -8.37
N GLY A 150 16.31 -12.47 -7.97
CA GLY A 150 17.27 -13.40 -7.38
C GLY A 150 17.36 -13.34 -5.85
N TYR A 151 16.44 -12.67 -5.16
CA TYR A 151 16.40 -12.68 -3.69
C TYR A 151 15.92 -14.06 -3.18
N PRO A 152 16.48 -14.55 -2.04
CA PRO A 152 15.93 -15.72 -1.35
C PRO A 152 14.48 -15.47 -0.93
N ARG A 153 13.68 -16.55 -0.82
CA ARG A 153 12.24 -16.45 -0.54
C ARG A 153 11.92 -15.62 0.71
N ASP A 154 12.57 -15.90 1.83
CA ASP A 154 12.33 -15.19 3.10
C ASP A 154 12.61 -13.68 2.96
N ASN A 155 13.66 -13.32 2.22
CA ASN A 155 13.95 -11.91 1.94
C ASN A 155 12.93 -11.30 0.98
N ALA A 156 12.52 -12.04 -0.07
CA ALA A 156 11.52 -11.58 -1.02
C ALA A 156 10.17 -11.32 -0.35
N GLU A 157 9.73 -12.22 0.53
CA GLU A 157 8.50 -12.07 1.32
C GLU A 157 8.59 -10.88 2.29
N SER A 158 9.72 -10.71 2.97
CA SER A 158 9.95 -9.57 3.87
C SER A 158 9.97 -8.24 3.12
N MET A 159 10.62 -8.18 1.96
CA MET A 159 10.68 -6.97 1.13
C MET A 159 9.30 -6.64 0.54
N ALA A 160 8.56 -7.65 0.10
CA ALA A 160 7.20 -7.49 -0.39
C ALA A 160 6.27 -6.95 0.71
N ALA A 161 6.38 -7.46 1.94
CA ALA A 161 5.57 -7.03 3.08
C ALA A 161 5.76 -5.54 3.45
N ASN A 162 6.93 -4.96 3.15
CA ASN A 162 7.19 -3.54 3.38
C ASN A 162 6.54 -2.62 2.32
N ALA A 163 6.31 -3.13 1.11
CA ALA A 163 5.75 -2.36 -0.01
C ALA A 163 4.27 -2.69 -0.26
N VAL A 164 3.87 -3.93 -0.02
CA VAL A 164 2.50 -4.42 -0.17
C VAL A 164 2.12 -5.19 1.08
N ALA A 165 1.25 -4.63 1.89
CA ALA A 165 0.85 -5.26 3.14
C ALA A 165 0.41 -6.72 2.96
N VAL A 166 0.78 -7.57 3.91
CA VAL A 166 0.36 -8.99 3.95
C VAL A 166 -1.18 -9.07 3.94
N PRO A 167 -1.80 -10.01 3.20
CA PRO A 167 -3.26 -10.16 3.20
C PRO A 167 -3.84 -10.29 4.62
N GLY A 168 -4.83 -9.48 4.91
CA GLY A 168 -5.42 -9.34 6.25
C GLY A 168 -4.81 -8.25 7.11
N THR A 169 -3.77 -7.54 6.62
CA THR A 169 -3.10 -6.47 7.36
C THR A 169 -3.03 -5.14 6.58
N SER A 170 -3.78 -5.04 5.48
CA SER A 170 -3.86 -3.84 4.66
C SER A 170 -5.04 -2.96 5.08
N GLU A 171 -4.81 -1.66 5.24
CA GLU A 171 -5.89 -0.70 5.48
C GLU A 171 -6.89 -0.60 4.33
N HIS A 172 -6.49 -0.90 3.09
CA HIS A 172 -7.42 -0.99 1.96
C HIS A 172 -8.49 -2.06 2.16
N GLU A 173 -8.22 -3.10 2.95
CA GLU A 173 -9.23 -4.12 3.26
C GLU A 173 -10.32 -3.62 4.22
N THR A 174 -10.13 -2.45 4.82
CA THR A 174 -11.15 -1.77 5.62
C THR A 174 -12.03 -0.82 4.80
N GLY A 175 -11.60 -0.45 3.60
CA GLY A 175 -12.23 0.58 2.79
C GLY A 175 -12.04 2.01 3.31
N LEU A 176 -11.22 2.20 4.37
CA LEU A 176 -10.99 3.51 5.00
C LEU A 176 -9.80 4.26 4.40
N SER A 177 -9.07 3.65 3.48
CA SER A 177 -7.90 4.24 2.84
C SER A 177 -8.06 4.32 1.34
N VAL A 178 -7.43 5.33 0.76
CA VAL A 178 -7.35 5.55 -0.68
C VAL A 178 -5.93 5.90 -1.09
N ASP A 179 -5.51 5.38 -2.24
CA ASP A 179 -4.33 5.89 -2.93
C ASP A 179 -4.80 6.97 -3.91
N LEU A 180 -4.17 8.14 -3.83
CA LEU A 180 -4.50 9.30 -4.63
C LEU A 180 -3.42 9.57 -5.67
N ASN A 181 -3.85 9.86 -6.89
CA ASN A 181 -3.00 10.21 -8.02
C ASN A 181 -1.97 9.10 -8.37
N GLU A 182 -0.72 9.47 -8.66
CA GLU A 182 0.33 8.52 -9.02
C GLU A 182 0.89 7.80 -7.79
N VAL A 183 0.92 6.47 -7.84
CA VAL A 183 1.55 5.61 -6.84
C VAL A 183 3.06 5.59 -7.12
N SER A 184 3.75 6.65 -6.74
CA SER A 184 5.20 6.80 -6.89
C SER A 184 5.79 7.81 -5.90
N ASP A 185 7.07 7.66 -5.55
CA ASP A 185 7.79 8.59 -4.67
C ASP A 185 7.82 10.02 -5.20
N ASP A 186 7.72 10.20 -6.52
CA ASP A 186 7.70 11.52 -7.16
C ASP A 186 6.39 12.28 -6.90
N PHE A 187 5.33 11.61 -6.44
CA PHE A 187 4.07 12.26 -6.08
C PHE A 187 4.29 13.37 -5.04
N LYS A 188 5.22 13.20 -4.09
CA LYS A 188 5.55 14.21 -3.09
C LYS A 188 6.03 15.57 -3.63
N TYR A 189 6.41 15.64 -4.90
CA TYR A 189 6.83 16.88 -5.55
C TYR A 189 5.71 17.57 -6.36
N THR A 190 4.50 17.03 -6.33
CA THR A 190 3.35 17.52 -7.10
C THR A 190 2.57 18.61 -6.35
N GLU A 191 1.77 19.40 -7.11
CA GLU A 191 0.80 20.33 -6.51
C GLU A 191 -0.30 19.60 -5.75
N ALA A 192 -0.67 18.42 -6.20
CA ALA A 192 -1.67 17.58 -5.55
C ALA A 192 -1.22 17.18 -4.13
N TYR A 193 0.01 16.71 -3.98
CA TYR A 193 0.56 16.38 -2.66
C TYR A 193 0.64 17.59 -1.73
N ARG A 194 1.11 18.75 -2.26
CA ARG A 194 1.16 19.98 -1.46
C ARG A 194 -0.23 20.38 -0.97
N TRP A 195 -1.23 20.35 -1.86
CA TRP A 195 -2.61 20.67 -1.49
C TRP A 195 -3.13 19.71 -0.41
N LEU A 196 -2.90 18.40 -0.57
CA LEU A 196 -3.29 17.39 0.41
C LEU A 196 -2.62 17.59 1.77
N SER A 197 -1.32 17.94 1.78
CA SER A 197 -0.58 18.22 3.01
C SER A 197 -1.14 19.42 3.79
N GLU A 198 -1.77 20.36 3.10
CA GLU A 198 -2.33 21.58 3.69
C GLU A 198 -3.82 21.47 4.03
N ASN A 199 -4.55 20.52 3.41
CA ASN A 199 -6.03 20.54 3.46
C ASN A 199 -6.68 19.20 3.81
N ALA A 200 -6.01 18.06 3.67
CA ALA A 200 -6.64 16.74 3.83
C ALA A 200 -7.25 16.55 5.22
N GLU A 201 -6.65 17.13 6.26
CA GLU A 201 -7.12 17.07 7.65
C GLU A 201 -8.51 17.70 7.85
N ASP A 202 -8.87 18.71 7.06
CA ASP A 202 -10.18 19.35 7.11
C ASP A 202 -11.31 18.44 6.65
N TYR A 203 -10.96 17.39 5.90
CA TYR A 203 -11.88 16.34 5.42
C TYR A 203 -11.73 15.02 6.19
N GLY A 204 -10.89 15.02 7.23
CA GLY A 204 -10.66 13.85 8.08
C GLY A 204 -9.68 12.83 7.55
N PHE A 205 -8.86 13.18 6.56
CA PHE A 205 -7.82 12.33 6.00
C PHE A 205 -6.43 12.73 6.48
N VAL A 206 -5.57 11.72 6.65
CA VAL A 206 -4.15 11.89 6.98
C VAL A 206 -3.28 11.13 5.99
N GLN A 207 -2.10 11.65 5.69
CA GLN A 207 -1.06 10.83 5.07
C GLN A 207 -0.65 9.75 6.07
N ARG A 208 -0.89 8.49 5.71
CA ARG A 208 -0.78 7.38 6.66
C ARG A 208 0.63 6.93 6.95
N TYR A 209 1.51 6.99 5.94
CA TYR A 209 2.88 6.48 5.96
C TYR A 209 3.86 7.62 5.61
N PRO A 210 4.07 8.58 6.54
CA PRO A 210 4.98 9.70 6.33
C PRO A 210 6.46 9.25 6.40
N GLU A 211 7.37 10.13 5.97
CA GLU A 211 8.81 9.90 6.06
C GLU A 211 9.23 9.68 7.54
N ASP A 212 10.25 8.86 7.74
CA ASP A 212 10.87 8.56 9.06
C ASP A 212 9.94 7.87 10.09
N LYS A 213 8.78 7.36 9.69
CA LYS A 213 7.83 6.66 10.59
C LYS A 213 7.69 5.15 10.30
N GLN A 214 8.50 4.60 9.40
CA GLN A 214 8.41 3.18 9.01
C GLN A 214 8.57 2.20 10.18
N GLU A 215 9.42 2.53 11.17
CA GLU A 215 9.61 1.68 12.35
C GLU A 215 8.34 1.54 13.20
N ILE A 216 7.42 2.54 13.11
CA ILE A 216 6.15 2.55 13.85
C ILE A 216 5.04 1.90 13.01
N THR A 217 4.96 2.28 11.74
CA THR A 217 3.85 1.87 10.86
C THR A 217 4.07 0.51 10.20
N GLY A 218 5.33 0.06 10.08
CA GLY A 218 5.71 -1.18 9.39
C GLY A 218 5.74 -1.08 7.87
N ILE A 219 5.32 0.06 7.28
CA ILE A 219 5.25 0.30 5.84
C ILE A 219 6.23 1.40 5.44
N ILE A 220 6.81 1.30 4.26
CA ILE A 220 7.66 2.36 3.69
C ILE A 220 6.85 3.66 3.51
N THR A 221 7.56 4.76 3.28
CA THR A 221 6.91 6.04 2.97
C THR A 221 6.03 5.94 1.73
N GLU A 222 4.77 6.32 1.87
CA GLU A 222 3.80 6.33 0.77
C GLU A 222 3.09 7.70 0.71
N PRO A 223 3.58 8.65 -0.10
CA PRO A 223 3.00 9.98 -0.18
C PRO A 223 1.60 10.00 -0.79
N TRP A 224 1.20 8.94 -1.49
CA TRP A 224 -0.11 8.77 -2.14
C TRP A 224 -1.18 8.17 -1.22
N HIS A 225 -0.79 7.51 -0.12
CA HIS A 225 -1.71 6.74 0.72
C HIS A 225 -2.33 7.61 1.82
N TYR A 226 -3.64 7.84 1.71
CA TYR A 226 -4.42 8.64 2.65
C TYR A 226 -5.45 7.79 3.38
N ARG A 227 -5.47 7.92 4.72
CA ARG A 227 -6.37 7.21 5.61
C ARG A 227 -7.40 8.16 6.24
N TYR A 228 -8.68 7.77 6.20
CA TYR A 228 -9.73 8.49 6.93
C TYR A 228 -9.70 8.12 8.43
N VAL A 229 -9.61 9.14 9.26
CA VAL A 229 -9.61 9.02 10.73
C VAL A 229 -10.65 9.96 11.39
N GLY A 230 -11.36 10.78 10.59
CA GLY A 230 -12.26 11.83 11.06
C GLY A 230 -11.53 13.15 11.33
N VAL A 231 -12.24 14.27 11.18
CA VAL A 231 -11.65 15.62 11.16
C VAL A 231 -10.89 15.95 12.44
N GLU A 232 -11.45 15.61 13.61
CA GLU A 232 -10.83 15.92 14.90
C GLU A 232 -9.48 15.20 15.07
N ALA A 233 -9.46 13.89 14.81
CA ALA A 233 -8.24 13.10 14.88
C ALA A 233 -7.22 13.51 13.80
N ALA A 234 -7.68 13.78 12.58
CA ALA A 234 -6.81 14.20 11.46
C ALA A 234 -6.06 15.49 11.81
N LYS A 235 -6.75 16.50 12.31
CA LYS A 235 -6.13 17.77 12.73
C LYS A 235 -5.10 17.59 13.84
N GLU A 236 -5.38 16.74 14.81
CA GLU A 236 -4.44 16.49 15.90
C GLU A 236 -3.20 15.72 15.38
N ILE A 237 -3.40 14.68 14.56
CA ILE A 237 -2.34 13.89 13.96
C ILE A 237 -1.43 14.76 13.08
N MET A 238 -2.02 15.51 12.14
CA MET A 238 -1.25 16.32 11.19
C MET A 238 -0.52 17.48 11.87
N SER A 239 -1.18 18.21 12.80
CA SER A 239 -0.56 19.34 13.49
C SER A 239 0.61 18.96 14.40
N ARG A 240 0.67 17.70 14.82
CA ARG A 240 1.70 17.18 15.73
C ARG A 240 2.72 16.28 15.05
N ASP A 241 2.54 16.02 13.76
CA ASP A 241 3.39 15.13 12.96
C ASP A 241 3.56 13.74 13.61
N ILE A 242 2.43 13.14 14.03
CA ILE A 242 2.38 11.82 14.65
C ILE A 242 1.63 10.83 13.76
N THR A 243 1.86 9.53 13.99
CA THR A 243 1.12 8.45 13.31
C THR A 243 -0.22 8.16 14.00
N LEU A 244 -1.08 7.38 13.33
CA LEU A 244 -2.31 6.88 13.95
C LEU A 244 -1.99 6.02 15.18
N GLU A 245 -0.94 5.20 15.13
CA GLU A 245 -0.48 4.40 16.27
C GLU A 245 -0.10 5.27 17.48
N GLU A 246 0.71 6.31 17.24
CA GLU A 246 1.12 7.25 18.29
C GLU A 246 -0.09 7.98 18.87
N TYR A 247 -1.00 8.45 17.99
CA TYR A 247 -2.24 9.11 18.43
C TYR A 247 -3.08 8.22 19.35
N ILE A 248 -3.32 6.97 18.97
CA ILE A 248 -4.10 6.01 19.76
C ILE A 248 -3.41 5.69 21.09
N GLN A 249 -2.10 5.46 21.06
CA GLN A 249 -1.32 5.16 22.26
C GLN A 249 -1.40 6.30 23.29
N GLU A 250 -1.33 7.56 22.85
CA GLU A 250 -1.41 8.72 23.73
C GLU A 250 -2.81 8.97 24.32
N LYS A 251 -3.87 8.51 23.64
CA LYS A 251 -5.23 8.58 24.18
C LYS A 251 -5.44 7.64 25.37
N GLY A 252 -4.43 6.86 25.75
CA GLY A 252 -4.44 6.02 26.96
C GLY A 252 -5.20 4.71 26.76
N MET A 253 -5.10 4.19 25.57
CA MET A 253 -5.84 3.01 25.12
C MET A 253 -4.88 1.89 24.74
#